data_b962843e5b7e04bbc436b65229d1c59f
#
_entry.id   b962843e5b7e04bbc436b65229d1c59f
#
_cell.length_a   1.000
_cell.length_b   1.000
_cell.length_c   1.000
_cell.angle_alpha   90.00
_cell.angle_beta   90.00
_cell.angle_gamma   90.00
#
_symmetry.space_group_name_H-M   'P 1'
#
loop_
_entity.id
_entity.type
_entity.pdbx_description
1 polymer ?
#
loop_
_entity_poly.entity_id
_entity_poly.type
_entity_poly.pdbx_seq_one_letter_code
_entity_poly.pdbx_strand_id
1 'polypeptide(L)'
;INWSPGLKTAVSDLEVEYSEENGTLYYFKYMLADGSGDYIPVATTRPETILGDSAVAVHPEDERYQKFIGKKVIVPMMGREIPVIADEYVTREFGTGGLKVTPAHDPNDYAMGKKHNLAFISMLDTSAKVNENGGAYQGLDRFECRKKLWADMKEAGLVIKEEPYLI
;
A
#
# COMPACT_ATOMS: atom_id res chain seq x y z
N ILE A 1 2.18 -18.92 -7.32
CA ILE A 1 1.93 -19.51 -7.25
C ILE A 1 1.50 -20.20 -7.04
N ASN A 2 1.02 -20.15 -6.85
CA ASN A 2 0.38 -20.84 -6.73
C ASN A 2 0.21 -21.68 -5.95
N TRP A 3 0.12 -21.52 -5.38
CA TRP A 3 -0.07 -22.30 -4.38
C TRP A 3 -1.36 -22.36 -3.83
N SER A 4 -1.89 -22.53 -3.81
CA SER A 4 -3.03 -22.58 -3.32
C SER A 4 -3.20 -23.62 -2.40
N PRO A 5 -3.09 -23.47 -1.41
CA PRO A 5 -3.09 -24.58 -0.59
C PRO A 5 -4.37 -25.28 -0.67
N GLY A 6 -4.62 -25.61 -1.18
CA GLY A 6 -5.64 -26.16 -1.47
C GLY A 6 -6.15 -26.11 -2.58
N LEU A 7 -5.90 -25.55 -2.92
CA LEU A 7 -5.89 -25.52 -3.83
C LEU A 7 -5.55 -25.74 -4.27
N LYS A 8 -5.35 -25.54 -4.37
CA LYS A 8 -4.84 -25.46 -4.92
C LYS A 8 -4.53 -25.49 -5.46
N THR A 9 -4.57 -25.21 -5.36
CA THR A 9 -4.19 -25.07 -6.11
C THR A 9 -4.22 -24.75 -6.50
N ALA A 10 -4.14 -24.37 -6.34
CA ALA A 10 -3.95 -23.86 -6.87
C ALA A 10 -4.30 -23.47 -7.21
N VAL A 11 -4.52 -23.25 -7.33
CA VAL A 11 -4.58 -22.88 -7.87
C VAL A 11 -4.87 -22.52 -8.01
N SER A 12 -4.96 -22.28 -7.93
CA SER A 12 -4.92 -21.90 -8.28
C SER A 12 -5.36 -21.71 -8.38
N ASP A 13 -5.50 -21.59 -8.37
CA ASP A 13 -5.69 -21.31 -8.66
C ASP A 13 -6.14 -21.06 -8.61
N LEU A 14 -6.32 -20.80 -8.53
CA LEU A 14 -6.63 -20.39 -8.65
C LEU A 14 -7.23 -20.10 -8.77
N GLU A 15 -7.43 -19.79 -8.86
CA GLU A 15 -7.82 -19.28 -9.21
C GLU A 15 -8.42 -19.00 -9.70
N VAL A 16 -8.60 -18.85 -9.91
CA VAL A 16 -9.01 -18.51 -10.58
C VAL A 16 -9.94 -18.26 -10.86
N GLU A 17 -10.23 -18.05 -10.99
CA GLU A 17 -10.95 -17.69 -11.40
C GLU A 17 -11.21 -16.90 -11.28
N TYR A 18 -11.20 -16.55 -11.26
CA TYR A 18 -11.25 -15.72 -11.14
C TYR A 18 -11.05 -14.73 -11.08
N SER A 19 -10.62 -14.66 -10.91
CA SER A 19 -9.96 -13.43 -11.21
C SER A 19 -10.87 -12.23 -11.32
N GLU A 20 -12.00 -12.41 -11.71
CA GLU A 20 -12.90 -11.26 -11.82
C GLU A 20 -13.64 -11.00 -10.54
N GLU A 21 -12.98 -11.17 -9.46
CA GLU A 21 -13.57 -10.85 -8.19
C GLU A 21 -13.80 -9.35 -8.09
N ASN A 22 -14.92 -9.01 -7.46
CA ASN A 22 -15.21 -7.62 -7.16
C ASN A 22 -14.36 -7.19 -5.98
N GLY A 23 -13.41 -6.32 -6.25
CA GLY A 23 -12.60 -5.73 -5.21
C GLY A 23 -12.98 -4.28 -5.01
N THR A 24 -12.20 -3.61 -4.20
CA THR A 24 -12.38 -2.20 -3.92
C THR A 24 -11.06 -1.50 -4.08
N LEU A 25 -11.07 -0.35 -4.73
CA LEU A 25 -9.91 0.52 -4.82
C LEU A 25 -10.09 1.59 -3.76
N TYR A 26 -9.15 1.63 -2.81
CA TYR A 26 -9.23 2.50 -1.64
C TYR A 26 -8.32 3.71 -1.86
N TYR A 27 -8.89 4.92 -1.81
CA TYR A 27 -8.16 6.16 -2.02
C TYR A 27 -7.93 6.86 -0.69
N PHE A 28 -6.70 7.21 -0.40
CA PHE A 28 -6.36 7.84 0.88
C PHE A 28 -5.22 8.85 0.72
N LYS A 29 -4.97 9.60 1.78
CA LYS A 29 -3.97 10.68 1.78
C LYS A 29 -2.71 10.23 2.48
N TYR A 30 -1.58 10.38 1.79
CA TYR A 30 -0.27 10.25 2.43
C TYR A 30 0.20 11.66 2.76
N MET A 31 0.09 12.04 4.03
CA MET A 31 0.38 13.42 4.45
C MET A 31 1.87 13.68 4.45
N LEU A 32 2.27 14.86 3.99
CA LEU A 32 3.66 15.28 4.03
C LEU A 32 4.11 15.48 5.47
N ALA A 33 5.35 15.09 5.77
CA ALA A 33 5.88 15.15 7.11
C ALA A 33 6.34 16.55 7.49
N ASP A 34 6.31 17.50 6.55
CA ASP A 34 6.77 18.87 6.79
C ASP A 34 5.74 19.76 7.47
N GLY A 35 4.56 19.24 7.76
CA GLY A 35 3.53 20.00 8.45
C GLY A 35 2.79 21.01 7.59
N SER A 36 3.01 20.98 6.27
CA SER A 36 2.38 21.94 5.36
C SER A 36 0.88 21.70 5.16
N GLY A 37 0.41 20.50 5.47
CA GLY A 37 -0.96 20.11 5.15
C GLY A 37 -1.12 19.54 3.76
N ASP A 38 -0.06 19.52 2.98
CA ASP A 38 -0.07 18.89 1.66
C ASP A 38 -0.04 17.37 1.80
N TYR A 39 -0.49 16.68 0.75
CA TYR A 39 -0.50 15.22 0.75
C TYR A 39 -0.40 14.71 -0.68
N ILE A 40 -0.05 13.41 -0.80
CA ILE A 40 -0.10 12.71 -2.07
C ILE A 40 -1.26 11.73 -1.97
N PRO A 41 -2.27 11.84 -2.85
CA PRO A 41 -3.35 10.84 -2.86
C PRO A 41 -2.82 9.54 -3.43
N VAL A 42 -3.19 8.42 -2.82
CA VAL A 42 -2.74 7.08 -3.21
C VAL A 42 -3.94 6.16 -3.25
N ALA A 43 -3.94 5.22 -4.20
CA ALA A 43 -5.00 4.23 -4.32
C ALA A 43 -4.41 2.84 -4.18
N THR A 44 -5.10 1.96 -3.46
CA THR A 44 -4.66 0.59 -3.27
C THR A 44 -5.84 -0.35 -3.14
N THR A 45 -5.65 -1.61 -3.55
CA THR A 45 -6.65 -2.65 -3.32
C THR A 45 -6.41 -3.41 -2.02
N ARG A 46 -5.26 -3.15 -1.35
CA ARG A 46 -4.86 -3.87 -0.14
C ARG A 46 -4.41 -2.89 0.93
N PRO A 47 -5.36 -2.15 1.54
CA PRO A 47 -4.97 -1.09 2.51
C PRO A 47 -4.24 -1.61 3.75
N GLU A 48 -4.41 -2.88 4.12
CA GLU A 48 -3.68 -3.40 5.28
C GLU A 48 -2.17 -3.37 5.07
N THR A 49 -1.69 -3.43 3.82
CA THR A 49 -0.24 -3.42 3.57
C THR A 49 0.38 -2.04 3.79
N ILE A 50 -0.44 -1.01 4.01
CA ILE A 50 0.07 0.32 4.37
C ILE A 50 1.03 0.23 5.55
N LEU A 51 0.76 -0.67 6.49
CA LEU A 51 1.58 -0.81 7.69
C LEU A 51 3.02 -1.23 7.38
N GLY A 52 3.27 -1.84 6.22
CA GLY A 52 4.60 -2.24 5.79
C GLY A 52 5.20 -1.36 4.71
N ASP A 53 4.61 -0.20 4.44
CA ASP A 53 5.10 0.67 3.38
C ASP A 53 6.49 1.21 3.70
N SER A 54 7.32 1.30 2.66
CA SER A 54 8.70 1.81 2.75
C SER A 54 8.90 3.09 1.97
N ALA A 55 7.99 3.42 1.06
CA ALA A 55 8.10 4.62 0.24
C ALA A 55 6.78 4.88 -0.47
N VAL A 56 6.64 6.10 -0.98
CA VAL A 56 5.60 6.43 -1.95
C VAL A 56 6.32 6.81 -3.23
N ALA A 57 5.92 6.22 -4.35
CA ALA A 57 6.56 6.44 -5.64
C ALA A 57 5.67 7.28 -6.53
N VAL A 58 6.28 8.19 -7.27
CA VAL A 58 5.59 9.01 -8.27
C VAL A 58 6.42 8.98 -9.55
N HIS A 59 5.78 9.24 -10.68
CA HIS A 59 6.51 9.30 -11.94
C HIS A 59 7.36 10.58 -11.94
N PRO A 60 8.63 10.50 -12.39
CA PRO A 60 9.51 11.67 -12.34
C PRO A 60 9.05 12.85 -13.18
N GLU A 61 8.18 12.60 -14.16
CA GLU A 61 7.66 13.66 -15.02
C GLU A 61 6.26 14.10 -14.64
N ASP A 62 5.71 13.61 -13.53
CA ASP A 62 4.37 13.97 -13.09
C ASP A 62 4.44 15.30 -12.34
N GLU A 63 3.97 16.36 -13.01
CA GLU A 63 4.08 17.72 -12.48
C GLU A 63 3.30 17.91 -11.18
N ARG A 64 2.29 17.08 -10.93
CA ARG A 64 1.51 17.18 -9.70
C ARG A 64 2.33 16.90 -8.47
N TYR A 65 3.35 16.04 -8.61
CA TYR A 65 4.08 15.50 -7.46
C TYR A 65 5.57 15.77 -7.49
N GLN A 66 6.09 16.41 -8.55
CA GLN A 66 7.53 16.67 -8.66
C GLN A 66 8.08 17.39 -7.45
N LYS A 67 7.30 18.31 -6.89
CA LYS A 67 7.75 19.11 -5.74
C LYS A 67 7.90 18.28 -4.47
N PHE A 68 7.32 17.08 -4.44
CA PHE A 68 7.39 16.22 -3.25
C PHE A 68 8.52 15.21 -3.33
N ILE A 69 9.15 15.04 -4.48
CA ILE A 69 10.23 14.07 -4.64
C ILE A 69 11.38 14.45 -3.71
N GLY A 70 11.85 13.48 -2.92
CA GLY A 70 12.90 13.73 -1.95
C GLY A 70 12.40 14.16 -0.57
N LYS A 71 11.10 14.47 -0.45
CA LYS A 71 10.49 14.76 0.83
C LYS A 71 10.02 13.48 1.49
N LYS A 72 9.44 13.58 2.67
CA LYS A 72 8.93 12.43 3.40
C LYS A 72 7.45 12.58 3.66
N VAL A 73 6.77 11.44 3.75
CA VAL A 73 5.36 11.37 4.10
C VAL A 73 5.23 10.48 5.33
N ILE A 74 4.08 10.59 6.01
CA ILE A 74 3.84 9.87 7.25
C ILE A 74 2.91 8.69 6.98
N VAL A 75 3.35 7.49 7.37
CA VAL A 75 2.52 6.29 7.23
C VAL A 75 1.28 6.45 8.12
N PRO A 76 0.06 6.34 7.55
CA PRO A 76 -1.18 6.50 8.33
C PRO A 76 -1.19 5.62 9.58
N MET A 77 -1.62 6.19 10.68
CA MET A 77 -1.79 5.53 11.97
C MET A 77 -0.51 4.95 12.59
N MET A 78 0.63 5.09 11.92
CA MET A 78 1.92 4.58 12.42
C MET A 78 2.87 5.70 12.84
N GLY A 79 2.76 6.87 12.24
CA GLY A 79 3.66 7.98 12.52
C GLY A 79 5.06 7.83 11.94
N ARG A 80 5.33 6.71 11.26
CA ARG A 80 6.63 6.47 10.65
C ARG A 80 6.77 7.29 9.38
N GLU A 81 7.93 7.88 9.17
CA GLU A 81 8.19 8.68 7.96
C GLU A 81 8.87 7.82 6.91
N ILE A 82 8.41 7.96 5.68
CA ILE A 82 8.97 7.24 4.54
C ILE A 82 9.20 8.21 3.39
N PRO A 83 10.18 7.94 2.52
CA PRO A 83 10.54 8.89 1.45
C PRO A 83 9.57 8.85 0.28
N VAL A 84 9.50 9.97 -0.43
CA VAL A 84 8.85 10.04 -1.74
C VAL A 84 9.93 9.84 -2.78
N ILE A 85 9.78 8.82 -3.62
CA ILE A 85 10.77 8.47 -4.64
C ILE A 85 10.18 8.67 -6.03
N ALA A 86 11.05 8.81 -7.02
CA ALA A 86 10.65 8.93 -8.41
C ALA A 86 11.01 7.65 -9.14
N ASP A 87 10.05 7.08 -9.87
CA ASP A 87 10.30 5.87 -10.64
C ASP A 87 9.39 5.85 -11.86
N GLU A 88 9.98 5.57 -13.01
CA GLU A 88 9.23 5.53 -14.27
C GLU A 88 8.26 4.36 -14.35
N TYR A 89 8.40 3.37 -13.45
CA TYR A 89 7.47 2.28 -13.35
C TYR A 89 6.06 2.75 -13.03
N VAL A 90 5.93 3.87 -12.32
CA VAL A 90 4.64 4.39 -11.90
C VAL A 90 3.85 4.87 -13.10
N THR A 91 2.58 4.45 -13.20
CA THR A 91 1.69 4.89 -14.27
C THR A 91 0.94 6.13 -13.81
N ARG A 92 1.18 7.26 -14.47
CA ARG A 92 0.58 8.54 -14.06
C ARG A 92 -0.95 8.55 -14.13
N GLU A 93 -1.50 7.75 -15.02
CA GLU A 93 -2.95 7.72 -15.27
C GLU A 93 -3.69 6.73 -14.39
N PHE A 94 -2.99 5.81 -13.72
CA PHE A 94 -3.66 4.81 -12.90
C PHE A 94 -3.93 5.37 -11.51
N GLY A 95 -5.18 5.26 -11.08
CA GLY A 95 -5.57 5.75 -9.78
C GLY A 95 -5.29 7.23 -9.64
N THR A 96 -4.36 7.58 -8.77
CA THR A 96 -4.01 8.96 -8.49
C THR A 96 -2.66 9.36 -9.05
N GLY A 97 -1.91 8.41 -9.58
CA GLY A 97 -0.53 8.65 -9.99
C GLY A 97 0.46 8.49 -8.84
N GLY A 98 -0.02 8.32 -7.62
CA GLY A 98 0.84 8.01 -6.47
C GLY A 98 0.73 6.53 -6.14
N LEU A 99 1.85 5.89 -5.89
CA LEU A 99 1.92 4.44 -5.63
C LEU A 99 2.59 4.19 -4.30
N LYS A 100 1.88 3.48 -3.41
CA LYS A 100 2.52 3.02 -2.18
C LYS A 100 3.43 1.84 -2.51
N VAL A 101 4.58 1.77 -1.86
CA VAL A 101 5.57 0.73 -2.13
C VAL A 101 5.75 -0.11 -0.88
N THR A 102 5.40 -1.41 -1.01
CA THR A 102 5.49 -2.38 0.08
C THR A 102 6.35 -3.55 -0.37
N PRO A 103 7.69 -3.42 -0.35
CA PRO A 103 8.57 -4.42 -0.98
C PRO A 103 8.45 -5.81 -0.39
N ALA A 104 8.09 -5.94 0.88
CA ALA A 104 7.99 -7.25 1.52
C ALA A 104 6.71 -8.00 1.14
N HIS A 105 5.72 -7.33 0.55
CA HIS A 105 4.40 -7.93 0.31
C HIS A 105 3.92 -7.84 -1.12
N ASP A 106 4.70 -7.29 -2.03
CA ASP A 106 4.31 -7.14 -3.42
C ASP A 106 5.52 -7.40 -4.32
N PRO A 107 5.44 -8.39 -5.24
CA PRO A 107 6.60 -8.72 -6.10
C PRO A 107 7.09 -7.56 -6.97
N ASN A 108 6.16 -6.72 -7.43
CA ASN A 108 6.56 -5.56 -8.23
C ASN A 108 7.27 -4.53 -7.38
N ASP A 109 6.81 -4.35 -6.15
CA ASP A 109 7.43 -3.42 -5.21
C ASP A 109 8.78 -3.94 -4.73
N TYR A 110 8.97 -5.27 -4.74
CA TYR A 110 10.24 -5.87 -4.36
C TYR A 110 11.38 -5.34 -5.24
N ALA A 111 11.16 -5.35 -6.56
CA ALA A 111 12.18 -4.86 -7.50
C ALA A 111 12.46 -3.39 -7.27
N MET A 112 11.42 -2.59 -7.02
CA MET A 112 11.57 -1.18 -6.75
C MET A 112 12.30 -0.95 -5.43
N GLY A 113 12.02 -1.78 -4.44
CA GLY A 113 12.69 -1.71 -3.14
C GLY A 113 14.19 -1.96 -3.26
N LYS A 114 14.58 -2.91 -4.10
CA LYS A 114 16.00 -3.17 -4.34
C LYS A 114 16.64 -2.04 -5.13
N LYS A 115 15.95 -1.53 -6.12
CA LYS A 115 16.49 -0.45 -6.96
C LYS A 115 16.76 0.81 -6.15
N HIS A 116 15.86 1.14 -5.22
CA HIS A 116 15.98 2.36 -4.41
C HIS A 116 16.51 2.12 -3.01
N ASN A 117 16.94 0.89 -2.73
CA ASN A 117 17.52 0.54 -1.44
C ASN A 117 16.57 0.84 -0.29
N LEU A 118 15.32 0.43 -0.44
CA LEU A 118 14.28 0.69 0.56
C LEU A 118 14.26 -0.40 1.64
N ALA A 119 13.65 -0.08 2.79
CA ALA A 119 13.48 -1.06 3.85
C ALA A 119 12.45 -2.13 3.43
N PHE A 120 12.69 -3.37 3.82
CA PHE A 120 11.76 -4.47 3.58
C PHE A 120 11.07 -4.79 4.91
N ILE A 121 9.91 -4.19 5.10
CA ILE A 121 9.17 -4.29 6.37
C ILE A 121 8.03 -5.28 6.19
N SER A 122 8.16 -6.45 6.82
CA SER A 122 7.07 -7.43 6.80
C SER A 122 6.10 -7.09 7.92
N MET A 123 4.81 -6.97 7.59
CA MET A 123 3.79 -6.67 8.58
C MET A 123 2.94 -7.89 8.93
N LEU A 124 3.17 -9.03 8.27
CA LEU A 124 2.41 -10.25 8.51
C LEU A 124 3.34 -11.38 8.95
N ASP A 125 2.85 -12.23 9.85
CA ASP A 125 3.57 -13.44 10.22
C ASP A 125 3.18 -14.60 9.30
N THR A 126 3.68 -15.80 9.57
CA THR A 126 3.44 -16.97 8.73
C THR A 126 1.99 -17.42 8.74
N SER A 127 1.19 -16.94 9.70
CA SER A 127 -0.24 -17.23 9.78
C SER A 127 -1.09 -16.15 9.17
N ALA A 128 -0.49 -15.21 8.45
CA ALA A 128 -1.14 -14.06 7.82
C ALA A 128 -1.81 -13.14 8.85
N LYS A 129 -1.24 -13.08 10.05
CA LYS A 129 -1.67 -12.14 11.08
C LYS A 129 -0.64 -11.03 11.19
N VAL A 130 -1.10 -9.85 11.60
CA VAL A 130 -0.23 -8.69 11.73
C VAL A 130 0.79 -8.94 12.84
N ASN A 131 2.06 -8.73 12.51
CA ASN A 131 3.15 -8.93 13.46
C ASN A 131 3.44 -7.64 14.23
N GLU A 132 4.53 -7.62 14.98
CA GLU A 132 4.89 -6.48 15.83
C GLU A 132 5.12 -5.20 15.04
N ASN A 133 5.47 -5.31 13.74
CA ASN A 133 5.67 -4.12 12.91
C ASN A 133 4.35 -3.40 12.61
N GLY A 134 3.23 -4.04 12.85
CA GLY A 134 1.92 -3.44 12.64
C GLY A 134 1.41 -2.62 13.83
N GLY A 135 2.21 -2.47 14.89
CA GLY A 135 1.85 -1.62 16.03
C GLY A 135 0.55 -2.02 16.69
N ALA A 136 -0.40 -1.10 16.74
CA ALA A 136 -1.68 -1.34 17.42
C ALA A 136 -2.52 -2.42 16.75
N TYR A 137 -2.17 -2.82 15.54
CA TYR A 137 -2.93 -3.83 14.78
C TYR A 137 -2.35 -5.23 14.92
N GLN A 138 -1.33 -5.40 15.73
CA GLN A 138 -0.67 -6.70 15.93
C GLN A 138 -1.68 -7.74 16.37
N GLY A 139 -1.60 -8.92 15.79
CA GLY A 139 -2.47 -10.05 16.16
C GLY A 139 -3.74 -10.17 15.34
N LEU A 140 -4.11 -9.16 14.58
CA LEU A 140 -5.30 -9.23 13.73
C LEU A 140 -4.95 -9.96 12.44
N ASP A 141 -5.92 -10.70 11.86
CA ASP A 141 -5.68 -11.20 10.52
C ASP A 141 -5.75 -10.03 9.53
N ARG A 142 -5.26 -10.26 8.31
CA ARG A 142 -5.13 -9.15 7.37
C ARG A 142 -6.46 -8.49 7.01
N PHE A 143 -7.55 -9.23 7.01
CA PHE A 143 -8.85 -8.66 6.65
C PHE A 143 -9.45 -7.87 7.81
N GLU A 144 -9.26 -8.35 9.04
CA GLU A 144 -9.65 -7.58 10.23
C GLU A 144 -8.81 -6.32 10.34
N CYS A 145 -7.53 -6.42 10.04
CA CYS A 145 -6.63 -5.28 10.04
C CYS A 145 -7.09 -4.24 9.01
N ARG A 146 -7.45 -4.71 7.81
CA ARG A 146 -7.94 -3.82 6.76
C ARG A 146 -9.13 -3.00 7.23
N LYS A 147 -10.12 -3.67 7.85
CA LYS A 147 -11.32 -2.98 8.31
C LYS A 147 -11.01 -1.98 9.41
N LYS A 148 -10.21 -2.39 10.39
CA LYS A 148 -9.91 -1.53 11.52
C LYS A 148 -9.04 -0.34 11.10
N LEU A 149 -8.01 -0.59 10.31
CA LEU A 149 -7.14 0.48 9.83
C LEU A 149 -7.93 1.49 9.02
N TRP A 150 -8.80 1.00 8.13
CA TRP A 150 -9.58 1.90 7.28
C TRP A 150 -10.54 2.75 8.10
N ALA A 151 -11.19 2.15 9.11
CA ALA A 151 -12.07 2.90 10.00
C ALA A 151 -11.29 3.96 10.78
N ASP A 152 -10.09 3.62 11.27
CA ASP A 152 -9.26 4.56 11.99
C ASP A 152 -8.81 5.71 11.09
N MET A 153 -8.49 5.41 9.83
CA MET A 153 -8.10 6.42 8.86
C MET A 153 -9.25 7.36 8.53
N LYS A 154 -10.48 6.82 8.48
CA LYS A 154 -11.66 7.67 8.26
C LYS A 154 -11.81 8.68 9.40
N GLU A 155 -11.65 8.23 10.62
CA GLU A 155 -11.75 9.12 11.77
C GLU A 155 -10.65 10.19 11.75
N ALA A 156 -9.49 9.84 11.22
CA ALA A 156 -8.37 10.77 11.15
C ALA A 156 -8.46 11.72 9.95
N GLY A 157 -9.49 11.57 9.11
CA GLY A 157 -9.65 12.42 7.93
C GLY A 157 -8.72 12.09 6.78
N LEU A 158 -8.19 10.86 6.75
CA LEU A 158 -7.21 10.46 5.75
C LEU A 158 -7.82 9.72 4.56
N VAL A 159 -9.10 9.38 4.61
CA VAL A 159 -9.76 8.64 3.53
C VAL A 159 -10.34 9.62 2.52
N ILE A 160 -10.12 9.35 1.24
CA ILE A 160 -10.68 10.16 0.15
C ILE A 160 -11.97 9.54 -0.35
N LYS A 161 -11.90 8.27 -0.81
CA LYS A 161 -13.08 7.58 -1.34
C LYS A 161 -12.77 6.11 -1.53
N GLU A 162 -13.79 5.34 -1.87
CA GLU A 162 -13.67 3.94 -2.27
C GLU A 162 -14.41 3.77 -3.59
N GLU A 163 -13.87 2.93 -4.47
CA GLU A 163 -14.50 2.63 -5.75
C GLU A 163 -14.50 1.13 -6.00
N PRO A 164 -15.56 0.58 -6.62
CA PRO A 164 -15.51 -0.80 -7.07
C PRO A 164 -14.38 -0.98 -8.09
N TYR A 165 -13.72 -2.12 -8.03
CA TYR A 165 -12.58 -2.39 -8.90
C TYR A 165 -12.49 -3.89 -9.17
N LEU A 166 -12.36 -4.27 -10.43
CA LEU A 166 -12.20 -5.66 -10.81
C LEU A 166 -10.73 -6.04 -10.71
N ILE A 167 -10.48 -7.06 -9.93
CA ILE A 167 -9.11 -7.54 -9.71
C ILE A 167 -8.80 -8.72 -10.61
#